data_16c36f6839ae63373f7103aec7f16bbc
#
_entry.id   16c36f6839ae63373f7103aec7f16bbc
#
_cell.length_a   1.000
_cell.length_b   1.000
_cell.length_c   1.000
_cell.angle_alpha   90.00
_cell.angle_beta   90.00
_cell.angle_gamma   90.00
#
_symmetry.space_group_name_H-M   'P 1'
#
loop_
_entity.id
_entity.type
_entity.pdbx_description
1 polymer ?
#
loop_
_entity_poly.entity_id
_entity_poly.type
_entity_poly.pdbx_seq_one_letter_code
_entity_poly.pdbx_strand_id
1 'polypeptide(L)'
;ASDVYKRQHDSYGIGQYLGIKTLDVKGYHKDYLYVAYAGDDTLYIPVEQFKMIRKYASADGKVPMIHALGSSKWTKAKQKAKNKIDDIADQLIELYAKRMSSPGFAFSKDNELQIDFENQFGYALTADQQRSVDEIKLDMEKPQPMDRLLCGDVGFGKTEVALRGAFKAILDHKQVAFLCPTTILSMQHFKTATERFKNFPVEIALLNRFTSSKEKKRILKEVKEGKIDLLIGTHRILSKDVEFNDLGLLVIDEEQRFGVKQKEKIKEYRETIDVLSLSATPIPRTLQMSLMGIRGLSKIDTPPKNRLPVQTYVCLLYTSPSPRDCS
;
A
#
# COMPACT_ATOMS: atom_id res chain seq x y z
N ALA A 1 10.80 13.60 24.39
CA ALA A 1 11.65 14.81 24.13
C ALA A 1 13.06 14.48 23.65
N SER A 2 13.59 13.26 23.87
CA SER A 2 14.99 12.91 23.55
C SER A 2 15.28 12.62 22.08
N ASP A 3 14.27 12.32 21.24
CA ASP A 3 14.48 11.90 19.86
C ASP A 3 14.64 13.05 18.85
N VAL A 4 14.32 14.29 19.26
CA VAL A 4 14.38 15.47 18.35
C VAL A 4 15.82 15.75 17.89
N TYR A 5 16.81 15.40 18.69
CA TYR A 5 18.23 15.66 18.43
C TYR A 5 18.97 14.47 17.80
N LYS A 6 18.35 13.31 17.63
CA LYS A 6 19.02 12.16 17.05
C LYS A 6 19.08 12.26 15.52
N ARG A 7 20.27 12.04 14.98
CA ARG A 7 20.56 12.08 13.55
C ARG A 7 21.22 10.78 13.12
N GLN A 8 20.87 10.34 11.93
CA GLN A 8 21.49 9.20 11.28
C GLN A 8 22.43 9.69 10.21
N HIS A 9 23.71 9.29 10.30
CA HIS A 9 24.69 9.48 9.26
C HIS A 9 24.83 8.21 8.41
N ASP A 10 24.95 8.36 7.11
CA ASP A 10 24.95 7.22 6.19
C ASP A 10 26.11 6.25 6.45
N SER A 11 27.28 6.72 6.89
CA SER A 11 28.46 5.89 7.15
C SER A 11 28.68 5.52 8.62
N TYR A 12 28.29 6.41 9.55
CA TYR A 12 28.64 6.27 10.98
C TYR A 12 27.45 5.89 11.88
N GLY A 13 26.25 5.83 11.34
CA GLY A 13 25.07 5.40 12.10
C GLY A 13 24.43 6.52 12.90
N ILE A 14 23.84 6.19 14.04
CA ILE A 14 23.03 7.11 14.84
C ILE A 14 23.88 7.81 15.88
N GLY A 15 23.90 9.14 15.82
CA GLY A 15 24.51 10.04 16.81
C GLY A 15 23.53 11.10 17.31
N GLN A 16 23.94 11.88 18.29
CA GLN A 16 23.19 12.98 18.86
C GLN A 16 23.71 14.31 18.29
N TYR A 17 22.85 15.04 17.60
CA TYR A 17 23.17 16.38 17.10
C TYR A 17 23.21 17.37 18.27
N LEU A 18 24.34 18.08 18.40
CA LEU A 18 24.56 19.04 19.47
C LEU A 18 24.57 20.51 18.99
N GLY A 19 24.55 20.73 17.68
CA GLY A 19 24.51 22.08 17.10
C GLY A 19 25.49 22.27 15.94
N ILE A 20 25.75 23.51 15.62
CA ILE A 20 26.75 23.94 14.62
C ILE A 20 27.93 24.53 15.38
N LYS A 21 29.14 24.21 14.96
CA LYS A 21 30.38 24.73 15.51
C LYS A 21 31.28 25.26 14.39
N THR A 22 31.67 26.50 14.50
CA THR A 22 32.65 27.10 13.58
C THR A 22 34.06 26.69 14.02
N LEU A 23 34.81 26.09 13.13
CA LEU A 23 36.21 25.69 13.37
C LEU A 23 37.11 26.48 12.41
N ASP A 24 38.25 26.89 12.96
CA ASP A 24 39.33 27.45 12.14
C ASP A 24 40.21 26.34 11.62
N VAL A 25 40.18 26.14 10.30
CA VAL A 25 41.01 25.14 9.63
C VAL A 25 41.93 25.87 8.65
N LYS A 26 43.21 26.00 9.02
CA LYS A 26 44.24 26.63 8.21
C LYS A 26 43.91 28.09 7.86
N GLY A 27 43.36 28.86 8.82
CA GLY A 27 43.01 30.26 8.64
C GLY A 27 41.68 30.53 7.94
N TYR A 28 40.90 29.47 7.66
CA TYR A 28 39.54 29.57 7.13
C TYR A 28 38.53 29.18 8.18
N HIS A 29 37.56 30.05 8.45
CA HIS A 29 36.41 29.74 9.32
C HIS A 29 35.39 28.94 8.53
N LYS A 30 35.13 27.68 8.99
CA LYS A 30 34.11 26.81 8.40
C LYS A 30 33.15 26.30 9.44
N ASP A 31 31.88 26.24 9.05
CA ASP A 31 30.82 25.71 9.92
C ASP A 31 30.68 24.19 9.76
N TYR A 32 30.60 23.50 10.89
CA TYR A 32 30.44 22.07 10.97
C TYR A 32 29.23 21.70 11.82
N LEU A 33 28.47 20.72 11.37
CA LEU A 33 27.50 20.05 12.21
C LEU A 33 28.24 19.20 13.25
N TYR A 34 27.92 19.44 14.53
CA TYR A 34 28.54 18.76 15.65
C TYR A 34 27.64 17.64 16.13
N VAL A 35 28.12 16.39 16.04
CA VAL A 35 27.36 15.17 16.35
C VAL A 35 28.16 14.32 17.32
N ALA A 36 27.59 14.03 18.50
CA ALA A 36 28.17 13.14 19.48
C ALA A 36 27.78 11.69 19.25
N TYR A 37 28.72 10.80 19.47
CA TYR A 37 28.61 9.35 19.39
C TYR A 37 28.87 8.68 20.75
N ALA A 38 28.69 7.36 20.87
CA ALA A 38 28.98 6.65 22.10
C ALA A 38 30.49 6.59 22.38
N GLY A 39 30.90 6.73 23.64
CA GLY A 39 32.31 6.68 24.05
C GLY A 39 33.03 8.03 23.94
N ASP A 40 32.31 9.15 24.11
CA ASP A 40 32.82 10.53 24.00
C ASP A 40 33.38 10.91 22.62
N ASP A 41 33.15 10.06 21.62
CA ASP A 41 33.53 10.36 20.25
C ASP A 41 32.62 11.43 19.64
N THR A 42 33.22 12.29 18.83
CA THR A 42 32.49 13.38 18.17
C THR A 42 32.85 13.45 16.68
N LEU A 43 31.85 13.73 15.87
CA LEU A 43 32.01 13.89 14.42
C LEU A 43 31.66 15.32 14.00
N TYR A 44 32.60 15.95 13.32
CA TYR A 44 32.39 17.25 12.69
C TYR A 44 32.13 17.05 11.20
N ILE A 45 30.94 17.42 10.74
CA ILE A 45 30.50 17.23 9.36
C ILE A 45 30.36 18.58 8.71
N PRO A 46 31.08 18.90 7.64
CA PRO A 46 30.94 20.15 6.93
C PRO A 46 29.48 20.41 6.54
N VAL A 47 29.00 21.64 6.65
CA VAL A 47 27.61 21.98 6.35
C VAL A 47 27.26 21.62 4.89
N GLU A 48 28.21 21.65 3.98
CA GLU A 48 28.03 21.25 2.57
C GLU A 48 27.67 19.77 2.41
N GLN A 49 28.02 18.94 3.41
CA GLN A 49 27.70 17.51 3.46
C GLN A 49 26.42 17.18 4.23
N PHE A 50 25.57 18.19 4.47
CA PHE A 50 24.28 18.03 5.17
C PHE A 50 23.42 16.88 4.61
N LYS A 51 23.52 16.60 3.32
CA LYS A 51 22.78 15.50 2.66
C LYS A 51 23.09 14.10 3.22
N MET A 52 24.25 13.93 3.89
CA MET A 52 24.65 12.66 4.51
C MET A 52 24.01 12.41 5.87
N ILE A 53 23.29 13.41 6.39
CA ILE A 53 22.62 13.31 7.69
C ILE A 53 21.13 13.42 7.52
N ARG A 54 20.41 12.53 8.19
CA ARG A 54 18.94 12.52 8.22
C ARG A 54 18.43 12.56 9.65
N LYS A 55 17.25 13.13 9.85
CA LYS A 55 16.56 13.00 11.13
C LYS A 55 16.24 11.52 11.34
N TYR A 56 16.61 10.98 12.50
CA TYR A 56 16.20 9.63 12.83
C TYR A 56 14.72 9.65 13.24
N ALA A 57 13.94 8.78 12.61
CA ALA A 57 12.55 8.51 12.97
C ALA A 57 12.43 7.01 13.30
N SER A 58 12.05 6.70 14.54
CA SER A 58 11.76 5.32 14.94
C SER A 58 10.34 4.98 14.53
N ALA A 59 10.17 3.89 13.79
CA ALA A 59 8.84 3.36 13.47
C ALA A 59 8.12 2.79 14.70
N ASP A 60 8.88 2.33 15.70
CA ASP A 60 8.35 1.59 16.86
C ASP A 60 8.36 2.42 18.18
N GLY A 61 8.65 3.72 18.13
CA GLY A 61 8.74 4.57 19.32
C GLY A 61 9.87 4.21 20.31
N LYS A 62 10.76 3.26 19.94
CA LYS A 62 11.89 2.87 20.77
C LYS A 62 13.02 3.88 20.67
N VAL A 63 13.62 4.21 21.80
CA VAL A 63 14.80 5.08 21.83
C VAL A 63 15.97 4.36 21.15
N PRO A 64 16.51 4.89 20.06
CA PRO A 64 17.62 4.23 19.37
C PRO A 64 18.91 4.29 20.19
N MET A 65 19.69 3.23 20.13
CA MET A 65 21.04 3.22 20.69
C MET A 65 21.96 4.12 19.84
N ILE A 66 22.74 4.97 20.52
CA ILE A 66 23.81 5.75 19.89
C ILE A 66 24.95 4.78 19.54
N HIS A 67 25.48 4.89 18.32
CA HIS A 67 26.57 4.04 17.86
C HIS A 67 27.93 4.60 18.32
N ALA A 68 28.93 3.73 18.43
CA ALA A 68 30.32 4.16 18.58
C ALA A 68 30.96 4.33 17.20
N LEU A 69 31.76 5.38 17.01
CA LEU A 69 32.51 5.59 15.75
C LEU A 69 33.48 4.43 15.49
N GLY A 70 33.61 4.01 14.25
CA GLY A 70 34.47 2.88 13.86
C GLY A 70 33.94 1.49 14.23
N SER A 71 32.78 1.38 14.89
CA SER A 71 32.22 0.07 15.24
C SER A 71 31.61 -0.65 14.02
N SER A 72 31.84 -1.96 13.92
CA SER A 72 31.24 -2.79 12.87
C SER A 72 29.72 -2.99 13.03
N LYS A 73 29.12 -2.52 14.13
CA LYS A 73 27.67 -2.70 14.42
C LYS A 73 26.78 -2.04 13.36
N TRP A 74 27.12 -0.84 12.95
CA TRP A 74 26.35 -0.13 11.93
C TRP A 74 26.50 -0.80 10.55
N THR A 75 27.72 -1.16 10.18
CA THR A 75 28.00 -1.88 8.91
C THR A 75 27.25 -3.22 8.87
N LYS A 76 27.26 -3.97 9.98
CA LYS A 76 26.51 -5.23 10.12
C LYS A 76 25.01 -5.00 10.03
N ALA A 77 24.48 -3.93 10.64
CA ALA A 77 23.07 -3.58 10.56
C ALA A 77 22.65 -3.21 9.12
N LYS A 78 23.48 -2.43 8.41
CA LYS A 78 23.26 -2.11 6.99
C LYS A 78 23.30 -3.39 6.13
N GLN A 79 24.28 -4.25 6.32
CA GLN A 79 24.39 -5.50 5.57
C GLN A 79 23.21 -6.42 5.82
N LYS A 80 22.77 -6.55 7.09
CA LYS A 80 21.58 -7.32 7.43
C LYS A 80 20.31 -6.76 6.78
N ALA A 81 20.17 -5.43 6.72
CA ALA A 81 19.06 -4.79 6.03
C ALA A 81 19.13 -5.02 4.50
N LYS A 82 20.33 -4.93 3.91
CA LYS A 82 20.53 -5.21 2.50
C LYS A 82 20.21 -6.66 2.16
N ASN A 83 20.72 -7.63 2.91
CA ASN A 83 20.44 -9.05 2.69
C ASN A 83 18.93 -9.34 2.77
N LYS A 84 18.20 -8.71 3.71
CA LYS A 84 16.74 -8.84 3.77
C LYS A 84 16.04 -8.29 2.53
N ILE A 85 16.56 -7.22 1.93
CA ILE A 85 16.01 -6.66 0.69
C ILE A 85 16.28 -7.61 -0.47
N ASP A 86 17.48 -8.16 -0.54
CA ASP A 86 17.89 -9.15 -1.55
C ASP A 86 17.04 -10.43 -1.43
N ASP A 87 16.82 -10.96 -0.21
CA ASP A 87 15.95 -12.11 0.06
C ASP A 87 14.50 -11.84 -0.38
N ILE A 88 13.99 -10.63 -0.17
CA ILE A 88 12.64 -10.24 -0.62
C ILE A 88 12.59 -10.18 -2.15
N ALA A 89 13.62 -9.65 -2.79
CA ALA A 89 13.69 -9.58 -4.25
C ALA A 89 13.70 -10.98 -4.87
N ASP A 90 14.48 -11.91 -4.31
CA ASP A 90 14.54 -13.31 -4.79
C ASP A 90 13.16 -14.01 -4.62
N GLN A 91 12.49 -13.82 -3.50
CA GLN A 91 11.14 -14.36 -3.28
C GLN A 91 10.11 -13.78 -4.27
N LEU A 92 10.23 -12.50 -4.62
CA LEU A 92 9.36 -11.88 -5.61
C LEU A 92 9.63 -12.43 -7.02
N ILE A 93 10.89 -12.64 -7.38
CA ILE A 93 11.28 -13.23 -8.67
C ILE A 93 10.75 -14.67 -8.77
N GLU A 94 10.89 -15.48 -7.71
CA GLU A 94 10.37 -16.84 -7.67
C GLU A 94 8.85 -16.88 -7.83
N LEU A 95 8.14 -16.00 -7.10
CA LEU A 95 6.68 -15.88 -7.21
C LEU A 95 6.26 -15.45 -8.62
N TYR A 96 7.00 -14.53 -9.23
CA TYR A 96 6.76 -14.10 -10.61
C TYR A 96 6.96 -15.25 -11.60
N ALA A 97 8.06 -15.99 -11.47
CA ALA A 97 8.34 -17.14 -12.34
C ALA A 97 7.24 -18.22 -12.23
N LYS A 98 6.81 -18.53 -11.02
CA LYS A 98 5.69 -19.47 -10.79
C LYS A 98 4.41 -18.98 -11.45
N ARG A 99 4.07 -17.70 -11.30
CA ARG A 99 2.86 -17.12 -11.89
C ARG A 99 2.90 -17.11 -13.39
N MET A 100 4.05 -16.82 -14.02
CA MET A 100 4.22 -16.84 -15.46
C MET A 100 4.04 -18.25 -16.06
N SER A 101 4.29 -19.29 -15.27
CA SER A 101 4.08 -20.70 -15.67
C SER A 101 2.73 -21.27 -15.24
N SER A 102 1.97 -20.56 -14.39
CA SER A 102 0.65 -21.01 -13.94
C SER A 102 -0.42 -20.61 -14.95
N PRO A 103 -1.34 -21.51 -15.30
CA PRO A 103 -2.50 -21.15 -16.09
C PRO A 103 -3.42 -20.26 -15.26
N GLY A 104 -3.76 -19.09 -15.79
CA GLY A 104 -4.77 -18.20 -15.25
C GLY A 104 -6.08 -18.30 -16.04
N PHE A 105 -7.11 -17.61 -15.58
CA PHE A 105 -8.35 -17.45 -16.32
C PHE A 105 -8.26 -16.17 -17.16
N ALA A 106 -8.42 -16.30 -18.47
CA ALA A 106 -8.51 -15.17 -19.38
C ALA A 106 -9.96 -14.67 -19.41
N PHE A 107 -10.22 -13.51 -18.82
CA PHE A 107 -11.55 -12.91 -18.82
C PHE A 107 -11.96 -12.45 -20.20
N SER A 108 -13.26 -12.53 -20.47
CA SER A 108 -13.86 -12.10 -21.75
C SER A 108 -13.67 -10.59 -21.98
N LYS A 109 -13.66 -10.18 -23.24
CA LYS A 109 -13.70 -8.75 -23.57
C LYS A 109 -14.98 -8.11 -23.08
N ASP A 110 -14.95 -6.80 -22.88
CA ASP A 110 -16.10 -6.05 -22.41
C ASP A 110 -17.32 -6.26 -23.31
N ASN A 111 -18.45 -6.54 -22.69
CA ASN A 111 -19.75 -6.64 -23.31
C ASN A 111 -20.61 -5.39 -23.03
N GLU A 112 -21.82 -5.36 -23.57
CA GLU A 112 -22.75 -4.24 -23.38
C GLU A 112 -23.05 -3.96 -21.89
N LEU A 113 -23.16 -5.00 -21.04
CA LEU A 113 -23.44 -4.83 -19.62
C LEU A 113 -22.28 -4.15 -18.89
N GLN A 114 -21.04 -4.45 -19.28
CA GLN A 114 -19.85 -3.74 -18.73
C GLN A 114 -19.88 -2.27 -19.12
N ILE A 115 -20.21 -1.97 -20.35
CA ILE A 115 -20.31 -0.59 -20.86
C ILE A 115 -21.43 0.16 -20.13
N ASP A 116 -22.59 -0.47 -19.94
CA ASP A 116 -23.72 0.11 -19.20
C ASP A 116 -23.36 0.37 -17.73
N PHE A 117 -22.70 -0.58 -17.10
CA PHE A 117 -22.18 -0.39 -15.73
C PHE A 117 -21.26 0.83 -15.64
N GLU A 118 -20.34 0.99 -16.58
CA GLU A 118 -19.41 2.11 -16.59
C GLU A 118 -20.09 3.45 -16.87
N ASN A 119 -21.06 3.47 -17.78
CA ASN A 119 -21.83 4.68 -18.12
C ASN A 119 -22.75 5.15 -16.98
N GLN A 120 -23.19 4.24 -16.10
CA GLN A 120 -23.99 4.60 -14.92
C GLN A 120 -23.17 5.26 -13.80
N PHE A 121 -21.86 5.38 -13.95
CA PHE A 121 -21.03 6.16 -13.03
C PHE A 121 -21.21 7.66 -13.31
N GLY A 122 -21.88 8.37 -12.45
CA GLY A 122 -22.29 9.77 -12.66
C GLY A 122 -21.16 10.81 -12.78
N TYR A 123 -19.90 10.37 -12.85
CA TYR A 123 -18.72 11.24 -12.94
C TYR A 123 -17.82 10.84 -14.11
N ALA A 124 -17.23 11.84 -14.77
CA ALA A 124 -16.22 11.58 -15.77
C ALA A 124 -14.90 11.11 -15.09
N LEU A 125 -14.33 10.04 -15.61
CA LEU A 125 -13.01 9.60 -15.16
C LEU A 125 -11.93 10.60 -15.54
N THR A 126 -10.89 10.69 -14.72
CA THR A 126 -9.64 11.35 -15.13
C THR A 126 -8.89 10.46 -16.13
N ALA A 127 -7.98 11.06 -16.91
CA ALA A 127 -7.16 10.30 -17.86
C ALA A 127 -6.38 9.16 -17.17
N ASP A 128 -5.88 9.39 -15.95
CA ASP A 128 -5.16 8.37 -15.18
C ASP A 128 -6.07 7.25 -14.69
N GLN A 129 -7.30 7.58 -14.28
CA GLN A 129 -8.29 6.58 -13.90
C GLN A 129 -8.67 5.70 -15.09
N GLN A 130 -8.95 6.31 -16.26
CA GLN A 130 -9.29 5.57 -17.49
C GLN A 130 -8.14 4.65 -17.89
N ARG A 131 -6.91 5.17 -17.98
CA ARG A 131 -5.73 4.37 -18.27
C ARG A 131 -5.58 3.19 -17.28
N SER A 132 -5.81 3.42 -15.98
CA SER A 132 -5.70 2.36 -14.97
C SER A 132 -6.78 1.28 -15.16
N VAL A 133 -8.00 1.66 -15.54
CA VAL A 133 -9.08 0.71 -15.88
C VAL A 133 -8.67 -0.13 -17.10
N ASP A 134 -8.18 0.51 -18.15
CA ASP A 134 -7.78 -0.17 -19.40
C ASP A 134 -6.63 -1.15 -19.13
N GLU A 135 -5.62 -0.75 -18.36
CA GLU A 135 -4.49 -1.61 -17.97
C GLU A 135 -4.93 -2.83 -17.16
N ILE A 136 -5.87 -2.66 -16.21
CA ILE A 136 -6.41 -3.75 -15.40
C ILE A 136 -7.17 -4.73 -16.29
N LYS A 137 -8.07 -4.24 -17.16
CA LYS A 137 -8.85 -5.07 -18.06
C LYS A 137 -7.95 -5.86 -19.02
N LEU A 138 -6.94 -5.21 -19.60
CA LEU A 138 -5.97 -5.86 -20.49
C LEU A 138 -5.18 -6.97 -19.77
N ASP A 139 -4.83 -6.78 -18.48
CA ASP A 139 -4.16 -7.83 -17.74
C ASP A 139 -5.11 -8.99 -17.39
N MET A 140 -6.37 -8.71 -17.05
CA MET A 140 -7.38 -9.72 -16.78
C MET A 140 -7.71 -10.58 -18.02
N GLU A 141 -7.56 -10.04 -19.23
CA GLU A 141 -7.79 -10.75 -20.51
C GLU A 141 -6.64 -11.68 -20.91
N LYS A 142 -5.52 -11.67 -20.16
CA LYS A 142 -4.39 -12.58 -20.42
C LYS A 142 -4.60 -13.96 -19.79
N PRO A 143 -4.05 -15.02 -20.38
CA PRO A 143 -4.15 -16.37 -19.82
C PRO A 143 -3.21 -16.63 -18.63
N GLN A 144 -2.79 -15.59 -17.93
CA GLN A 144 -1.90 -15.62 -16.78
C GLN A 144 -2.52 -14.83 -15.63
N PRO A 145 -2.40 -15.27 -14.37
CA PRO A 145 -2.97 -14.55 -13.25
C PRO A 145 -2.42 -13.13 -13.16
N MET A 146 -3.29 -12.12 -13.10
CA MET A 146 -2.90 -10.73 -12.90
C MET A 146 -2.37 -10.51 -11.48
N ASP A 147 -1.29 -9.77 -11.31
CA ASP A 147 -0.91 -9.15 -10.03
C ASP A 147 -0.57 -7.69 -10.30
N ARG A 148 -1.53 -6.82 -10.01
CA ARG A 148 -1.40 -5.39 -10.29
C ARG A 148 -1.58 -4.57 -9.02
N LEU A 149 -0.75 -3.54 -8.89
CA LEU A 149 -0.84 -2.56 -7.82
C LEU A 149 -1.37 -1.24 -8.40
N LEU A 150 -2.50 -0.80 -7.88
CA LEU A 150 -3.09 0.50 -8.19
C LEU A 150 -2.75 1.50 -7.08
N CYS A 151 -1.90 2.47 -7.41
CA CYS A 151 -1.49 3.54 -6.51
C CYS A 151 -2.23 4.84 -6.83
N GLY A 152 -2.61 5.57 -5.80
CA GLY A 152 -3.23 6.89 -5.93
C GLY A 152 -3.58 7.42 -4.56
N ASP A 153 -3.58 8.72 -4.37
CA ASP A 153 -3.91 9.33 -3.08
C ASP A 153 -5.34 9.01 -2.63
N VAL A 154 -5.65 9.30 -1.36
CA VAL A 154 -6.99 9.14 -0.80
C VAL A 154 -7.99 10.00 -1.59
N GLY A 155 -9.13 9.42 -1.98
CA GLY A 155 -10.14 10.11 -2.76
C GLY A 155 -9.87 10.20 -4.27
N PHE A 156 -8.83 9.54 -4.80
CA PHE A 156 -8.53 9.51 -6.25
C PHE A 156 -9.33 8.45 -7.03
N GLY A 157 -10.38 7.88 -6.45
CA GLY A 157 -11.30 6.98 -7.15
C GLY A 157 -10.80 5.55 -7.35
N LYS A 158 -9.77 5.09 -6.63
CA LYS A 158 -9.27 3.71 -6.71
C LYS A 158 -10.36 2.65 -6.57
N THR A 159 -11.35 2.90 -5.70
CA THR A 159 -12.47 1.98 -5.47
C THR A 159 -13.34 1.81 -6.72
N GLU A 160 -13.65 2.88 -7.45
CA GLU A 160 -14.41 2.78 -8.70
C GLU A 160 -13.64 1.97 -9.76
N VAL A 161 -12.33 2.21 -9.89
CA VAL A 161 -11.47 1.44 -10.80
C VAL A 161 -11.50 -0.06 -10.43
N ALA A 162 -11.41 -0.39 -9.14
CA ALA A 162 -11.49 -1.76 -8.67
C ALA A 162 -12.87 -2.40 -8.90
N LEU A 163 -13.97 -1.66 -8.73
CA LEU A 163 -15.33 -2.16 -8.96
C LEU A 163 -15.59 -2.46 -10.44
N ARG A 164 -14.96 -1.73 -11.38
CA ARG A 164 -15.03 -2.05 -12.81
C ARG A 164 -14.35 -3.38 -13.14
N GLY A 165 -13.19 -3.64 -12.56
CA GLY A 165 -12.55 -4.96 -12.66
C GLY A 165 -13.35 -6.07 -11.98
N ALA A 166 -13.94 -5.78 -10.82
CA ALA A 166 -14.81 -6.72 -10.12
C ALA A 166 -16.04 -7.10 -10.96
N PHE A 167 -16.68 -6.12 -11.61
CA PHE A 167 -17.83 -6.40 -12.47
C PHE A 167 -17.46 -7.25 -13.68
N LYS A 168 -16.32 -6.97 -14.32
CA LYS A 168 -15.79 -7.79 -15.41
C LYS A 168 -15.63 -9.26 -14.99
N ALA A 169 -15.10 -9.52 -13.79
CA ALA A 169 -14.98 -10.87 -13.26
C ALA A 169 -16.35 -11.53 -13.00
N ILE A 170 -17.31 -10.79 -12.47
CA ILE A 170 -18.66 -11.29 -12.20
C ILE A 170 -19.41 -11.62 -13.50
N LEU A 171 -19.22 -10.86 -14.56
CA LEU A 171 -19.82 -11.14 -15.88
C LEU A 171 -19.36 -12.47 -16.47
N ASP A 172 -18.16 -12.93 -16.12
CA ASP A 172 -17.63 -14.26 -16.47
C ASP A 172 -17.93 -15.31 -15.39
N HIS A 173 -18.93 -15.06 -14.55
CA HIS A 173 -19.40 -15.97 -13.49
C HIS A 173 -18.32 -16.32 -12.46
N LYS A 174 -17.29 -15.48 -12.29
CA LYS A 174 -16.27 -15.62 -11.25
C LYS A 174 -16.66 -14.85 -10.00
N GLN A 175 -16.41 -15.45 -8.84
CA GLN A 175 -16.59 -14.75 -7.57
C GLN A 175 -15.45 -13.76 -7.33
N VAL A 176 -15.76 -12.68 -6.63
CA VAL A 176 -14.80 -11.63 -6.26
C VAL A 176 -14.73 -11.50 -4.75
N ALA A 177 -13.52 -11.47 -4.21
CA ALA A 177 -13.25 -11.15 -2.80
C ALA A 177 -12.68 -9.74 -2.70
N PHE A 178 -13.26 -8.90 -1.85
CA PHE A 178 -12.75 -7.55 -1.57
C PHE A 178 -12.28 -7.45 -0.11
N LEU A 179 -10.97 -7.43 0.07
CA LEU A 179 -10.32 -7.50 1.37
C LEU A 179 -9.98 -6.10 1.90
N CYS A 180 -10.52 -5.77 3.08
CA CYS A 180 -10.32 -4.48 3.74
C CYS A 180 -9.54 -4.64 5.05
N PRO A 181 -8.66 -3.68 5.43
CA PRO A 181 -7.88 -3.80 6.66
C PRO A 181 -8.69 -3.59 7.93
N THR A 182 -9.79 -2.85 7.85
CA THR A 182 -10.63 -2.52 9.01
C THR A 182 -12.11 -2.79 8.76
N THR A 183 -12.84 -2.99 9.84
CA THR A 183 -14.30 -3.19 9.79
C THR A 183 -15.04 -1.97 9.23
N ILE A 184 -14.58 -0.77 9.57
CA ILE A 184 -15.20 0.49 9.10
C ILE A 184 -15.05 0.59 7.58
N LEU A 185 -13.84 0.35 7.05
CA LEU A 185 -13.61 0.36 5.60
C LEU A 185 -14.43 -0.72 4.89
N SER A 186 -14.56 -1.91 5.47
CA SER A 186 -15.38 -2.96 4.86
C SER A 186 -16.85 -2.58 4.76
N MET A 187 -17.40 -1.89 5.77
CA MET A 187 -18.77 -1.36 5.73
C MET A 187 -18.92 -0.24 4.70
N GLN A 188 -17.94 0.65 4.58
CA GLN A 188 -17.94 1.73 3.60
C GLN A 188 -17.89 1.18 2.17
N HIS A 189 -16.97 0.24 1.89
CA HIS A 189 -16.88 -0.40 0.58
C HIS A 189 -18.15 -1.20 0.25
N PHE A 190 -18.74 -1.90 1.24
CA PHE A 190 -20.00 -2.61 1.07
C PHE A 190 -21.13 -1.67 0.66
N LYS A 191 -21.28 -0.54 1.36
CA LYS A 191 -22.28 0.48 1.01
C LYS A 191 -22.07 1.03 -0.41
N THR A 192 -20.83 1.40 -0.74
CA THR A 192 -20.48 1.91 -2.06
C THR A 192 -20.74 0.87 -3.16
N ALA A 193 -20.35 -0.38 -2.95
CA ALA A 193 -20.60 -1.44 -3.91
C ALA A 193 -22.10 -1.72 -4.08
N THR A 194 -22.87 -1.83 -2.98
CA THR A 194 -24.32 -2.05 -3.04
C THR A 194 -25.01 -0.94 -3.84
N GLU A 195 -24.61 0.31 -3.64
CA GLU A 195 -25.18 1.43 -4.38
C GLU A 195 -24.78 1.42 -5.85
N ARG A 196 -23.54 1.03 -6.14
CA ARG A 196 -22.98 0.99 -7.50
C ARG A 196 -23.56 -0.14 -8.34
N PHE A 197 -23.85 -1.28 -7.71
CA PHE A 197 -24.40 -2.47 -8.39
C PHE A 197 -25.93 -2.58 -8.34
N LYS A 198 -26.64 -1.62 -7.74
CA LYS A 198 -28.09 -1.71 -7.49
C LYS A 198 -28.97 -2.05 -8.70
N ASN A 199 -28.52 -1.69 -9.90
CA ASN A 199 -29.27 -1.92 -11.15
C ASN A 199 -28.81 -3.20 -11.88
N PHE A 200 -27.92 -3.99 -11.29
CA PHE A 200 -27.35 -5.20 -11.87
C PHE A 200 -27.65 -6.40 -10.96
N PRO A 201 -27.86 -7.60 -11.52
CA PRO A 201 -28.13 -8.81 -10.75
C PRO A 201 -26.84 -9.34 -10.10
N VAL A 202 -26.29 -8.60 -9.14
CA VAL A 202 -25.06 -8.94 -8.42
C VAL A 202 -25.37 -9.12 -6.94
N GLU A 203 -25.12 -10.30 -6.41
CA GLU A 203 -25.29 -10.62 -5.00
C GLU A 203 -24.02 -10.26 -4.20
N ILE A 204 -24.18 -9.31 -3.26
CA ILE A 204 -23.07 -8.77 -2.46
C ILE A 204 -23.28 -9.14 -1.00
N ALA A 205 -22.23 -9.63 -0.35
CA ALA A 205 -22.25 -9.93 1.09
C ALA A 205 -21.11 -9.26 1.84
N LEU A 206 -21.37 -8.97 3.13
CA LEU A 206 -20.38 -8.38 4.04
C LEU A 206 -20.02 -9.39 5.14
N LEU A 207 -18.72 -9.70 5.23
CA LEU A 207 -18.20 -10.60 6.26
C LEU A 207 -17.16 -9.91 7.14
N ASN A 208 -17.58 -9.47 8.32
CA ASN A 208 -16.68 -8.85 9.29
C ASN A 208 -17.04 -9.27 10.73
N ARG A 209 -16.40 -8.66 11.74
CA ARG A 209 -16.64 -8.99 13.15
C ARG A 209 -18.06 -8.69 13.66
N PHE A 210 -18.79 -7.81 12.99
CA PHE A 210 -20.16 -7.42 13.36
C PHE A 210 -21.21 -8.31 12.68
N THR A 211 -20.83 -9.17 11.75
CA THR A 211 -21.72 -10.12 11.11
C THR A 211 -22.19 -11.14 12.16
N SER A 212 -23.50 -11.26 12.35
CA SER A 212 -24.10 -12.19 13.32
C SER A 212 -23.74 -13.65 13.00
N SER A 213 -23.76 -14.52 14.00
CA SER A 213 -23.45 -15.95 13.81
C SER A 213 -24.40 -16.64 12.83
N LYS A 214 -25.68 -16.24 12.79
CA LYS A 214 -26.67 -16.76 11.84
C LYS A 214 -26.35 -16.31 10.42
N GLU A 215 -26.10 -15.04 10.24
CA GLU A 215 -25.77 -14.43 8.95
C GLU A 215 -24.45 -14.98 8.41
N LYS A 216 -23.44 -15.13 9.28
CA LYS A 216 -22.16 -15.73 8.92
C LYS A 216 -22.32 -17.12 8.34
N LYS A 217 -23.13 -18.00 8.99
CA LYS A 217 -23.40 -19.35 8.48
C LYS A 217 -24.07 -19.31 7.11
N ARG A 218 -25.04 -18.39 6.91
CA ARG A 218 -25.69 -18.18 5.62
C ARG A 218 -24.70 -17.78 4.55
N ILE A 219 -23.90 -16.72 4.81
CA ILE A 219 -22.89 -16.21 3.85
C ILE A 219 -21.90 -17.30 3.47
N LEU A 220 -21.34 -18.04 4.45
CA LEU A 220 -20.38 -19.10 4.16
C LEU A 220 -20.96 -20.19 3.26
N LYS A 221 -22.21 -20.57 3.48
CA LYS A 221 -22.92 -21.54 2.63
C LYS A 221 -23.14 -20.98 1.24
N GLU A 222 -23.65 -19.77 1.11
CA GLU A 222 -23.96 -19.13 -0.17
C GLU A 222 -22.70 -18.81 -1.00
N VAL A 223 -21.58 -18.46 -0.35
CA VAL A 223 -20.26 -18.32 -1.03
C VAL A 223 -19.81 -19.66 -1.61
N LYS A 224 -19.92 -20.73 -0.83
CA LYS A 224 -19.56 -22.09 -1.28
C LYS A 224 -20.47 -22.59 -2.41
N GLU A 225 -21.73 -22.18 -2.42
CA GLU A 225 -22.70 -22.52 -3.47
C GLU A 225 -22.59 -21.62 -4.72
N GLY A 226 -21.69 -20.61 -4.71
CA GLY A 226 -21.53 -19.68 -5.82
C GLY A 226 -22.68 -18.68 -5.97
N LYS A 227 -23.51 -18.48 -4.93
CA LYS A 227 -24.64 -17.54 -4.96
C LYS A 227 -24.25 -16.10 -4.63
N ILE A 228 -23.11 -15.90 -4.01
CA ILE A 228 -22.57 -14.58 -3.71
C ILE A 228 -21.48 -14.28 -4.73
N ASP A 229 -21.65 -13.23 -5.50
CA ASP A 229 -20.72 -12.77 -6.53
C ASP A 229 -19.58 -11.94 -5.94
N LEU A 230 -19.89 -11.05 -4.98
CA LEU A 230 -18.92 -10.16 -4.36
C LEU A 230 -18.95 -10.29 -2.84
N LEU A 231 -17.89 -10.85 -2.26
CA LEU A 231 -17.72 -10.92 -0.81
C LEU A 231 -16.78 -9.82 -0.33
N ILE A 232 -17.30 -8.85 0.41
CA ILE A 232 -16.54 -7.77 1.01
C ILE A 232 -16.30 -8.07 2.49
N GLY A 233 -15.10 -7.85 3.00
CA GLY A 233 -14.85 -8.01 4.43
C GLY A 233 -13.42 -7.78 4.85
N THR A 234 -13.14 -8.16 6.10
CA THR A 234 -11.80 -8.03 6.68
C THR A 234 -11.00 -9.32 6.49
N HIS A 235 -9.85 -9.44 7.17
CA HIS A 235 -9.03 -10.66 7.20
C HIS A 235 -9.83 -11.95 7.47
N ARG A 236 -11.08 -11.84 7.91
CA ARG A 236 -12.01 -12.95 8.10
C ARG A 236 -12.28 -13.72 6.79
N ILE A 237 -12.24 -13.06 5.64
CA ILE A 237 -12.39 -13.68 4.32
C ILE A 237 -11.29 -14.72 4.06
N LEU A 238 -10.08 -14.50 4.60
CA LEU A 238 -8.93 -15.38 4.42
C LEU A 238 -8.94 -16.60 5.36
N SER A 239 -9.96 -16.78 6.18
CA SER A 239 -10.04 -17.91 7.11
C SER A 239 -10.37 -19.20 6.38
N LYS A 240 -9.89 -20.34 6.90
CA LYS A 240 -10.00 -21.66 6.27
C LYS A 240 -11.43 -22.14 6.03
N ASP A 241 -12.40 -21.62 6.77
CA ASP A 241 -13.82 -21.95 6.64
C ASP A 241 -14.56 -21.11 5.58
N VAL A 242 -13.89 -20.20 4.92
CA VAL A 242 -14.40 -19.46 3.76
C VAL A 242 -13.92 -20.18 2.51
N GLU A 243 -14.81 -20.93 1.89
CA GLU A 243 -14.55 -21.69 0.68
C GLU A 243 -15.35 -21.04 -0.46
N PHE A 244 -14.64 -20.48 -1.45
CA PHE A 244 -15.26 -19.97 -2.67
C PHE A 244 -15.52 -21.11 -3.63
N ASN A 245 -16.61 -21.02 -4.37
CA ASN A 245 -16.91 -21.97 -5.44
C ASN A 245 -15.96 -21.77 -6.64
N ASP A 246 -15.82 -20.52 -7.08
CA ASP A 246 -14.95 -20.17 -8.22
C ASP A 246 -14.46 -18.72 -8.08
N LEU A 247 -13.42 -18.53 -7.25
CA LEU A 247 -12.82 -17.21 -7.02
C LEU A 247 -11.93 -16.84 -8.20
N GLY A 248 -12.26 -15.76 -8.91
CA GLY A 248 -11.47 -15.25 -10.04
C GLY A 248 -10.66 -14.00 -9.74
N LEU A 249 -11.14 -13.15 -8.82
CA LEU A 249 -10.47 -11.88 -8.50
C LEU A 249 -10.42 -11.63 -6.98
N LEU A 250 -9.23 -11.29 -6.49
CA LEU A 250 -9.02 -10.77 -5.13
C LEU A 250 -8.60 -9.30 -5.18
N VAL A 251 -9.46 -8.41 -4.69
CA VAL A 251 -9.12 -6.99 -4.48
C VAL A 251 -8.66 -6.80 -3.05
N ILE A 252 -7.53 -6.13 -2.85
CA ILE A 252 -6.93 -5.88 -1.53
C ILE A 252 -6.76 -4.39 -1.32
N ASP A 253 -7.45 -3.83 -0.33
CA ASP A 253 -7.26 -2.43 0.05
C ASP A 253 -6.19 -2.32 1.14
N GLU A 254 -5.23 -1.38 0.95
CA GLU A 254 -4.15 -1.09 1.90
C GLU A 254 -3.39 -2.34 2.38
N GLU A 255 -2.86 -3.13 1.46
CA GLU A 255 -2.17 -4.41 1.71
C GLU A 255 -1.11 -4.32 2.83
N GLN A 256 -0.43 -3.19 2.98
CA GLN A 256 0.60 -2.99 4.01
C GLN A 256 0.06 -3.10 5.45
N ARG A 257 -1.24 -2.96 5.66
CA ARG A 257 -1.89 -3.04 6.98
C ARG A 257 -2.18 -4.46 7.45
N PHE A 258 -1.98 -5.45 6.59
CA PHE A 258 -2.19 -6.87 6.95
C PHE A 258 -0.96 -7.46 7.64
N GLY A 259 -1.20 -8.36 8.59
CA GLY A 259 -0.16 -9.07 9.31
C GLY A 259 0.50 -10.17 8.46
N VAL A 260 1.57 -10.78 8.99
CA VAL A 260 2.39 -11.78 8.26
C VAL A 260 1.56 -12.96 7.78
N LYS A 261 0.75 -13.59 8.64
CA LYS A 261 -0.10 -14.75 8.27
C LYS A 261 -1.09 -14.44 7.14
N GLN A 262 -1.66 -13.24 7.15
CA GLN A 262 -2.57 -12.82 6.09
C GLN A 262 -1.82 -12.61 4.77
N LYS A 263 -0.62 -12.04 4.81
CA LYS A 263 0.21 -11.85 3.63
C LYS A 263 0.66 -13.17 3.02
N GLU A 264 0.97 -14.17 3.83
CA GLU A 264 1.27 -15.53 3.35
C GLU A 264 0.07 -16.13 2.60
N LYS A 265 -1.13 -16.00 3.14
CA LYS A 265 -2.35 -16.48 2.48
C LYS A 265 -2.66 -15.72 1.17
N ILE A 266 -2.45 -14.40 1.16
CA ILE A 266 -2.58 -13.58 -0.06
C ILE A 266 -1.56 -14.03 -1.12
N LYS A 267 -0.35 -14.41 -0.70
CA LYS A 267 0.69 -14.91 -1.61
C LYS A 267 0.26 -16.19 -2.31
N GLU A 268 -0.42 -17.12 -1.62
CA GLU A 268 -0.98 -18.33 -2.21
C GLU A 268 -2.02 -17.99 -3.31
N TYR A 269 -2.91 -17.05 -3.06
CA TYR A 269 -3.90 -16.61 -4.06
C TYR A 269 -3.25 -15.99 -5.31
N ARG A 270 -2.14 -15.26 -5.16
CA ARG A 270 -1.42 -14.66 -6.29
C ARG A 270 -0.86 -15.65 -7.30
N GLU A 271 -0.72 -16.90 -6.92
CA GLU A 271 -0.23 -17.94 -7.82
C GLU A 271 -1.29 -18.43 -8.80
N THR A 272 -2.58 -18.30 -8.48
CA THR A 272 -3.67 -18.98 -9.18
C THR A 272 -4.81 -18.08 -9.67
N ILE A 273 -5.01 -16.91 -9.04
CA ILE A 273 -6.09 -15.99 -9.38
C ILE A 273 -5.58 -14.57 -9.60
N ASP A 274 -6.40 -13.75 -10.20
CA ASP A 274 -6.11 -12.33 -10.37
C ASP A 274 -6.12 -11.59 -9.03
N VAL A 275 -5.09 -10.77 -8.80
CA VAL A 275 -4.97 -9.95 -7.59
C VAL A 275 -4.76 -8.49 -7.95
N LEU A 276 -5.67 -7.65 -7.48
CA LEU A 276 -5.59 -6.19 -7.58
C LEU A 276 -5.38 -5.58 -6.19
N SER A 277 -4.22 -5.02 -5.93
CA SER A 277 -3.96 -4.32 -4.67
C SER A 277 -4.11 -2.81 -4.83
N LEU A 278 -4.76 -2.17 -3.87
CA LEU A 278 -4.96 -0.72 -3.81
C LEU A 278 -4.06 -0.13 -2.73
N SER A 279 -3.40 0.99 -3.01
CA SER A 279 -2.58 1.70 -2.01
C SER A 279 -2.72 3.21 -2.15
N ALA A 280 -2.86 3.89 -1.00
CA ALA A 280 -2.80 5.34 -0.93
C ALA A 280 -1.38 5.87 -0.69
N THR A 281 -0.43 5.01 -0.33
CA THR A 281 0.95 5.43 -0.09
C THR A 281 1.72 5.55 -1.40
N PRO A 282 2.38 6.70 -1.67
CA PRO A 282 3.25 6.82 -2.83
C PRO A 282 4.42 5.85 -2.71
N ILE A 283 4.63 5.04 -3.73
CA ILE A 283 5.79 4.15 -3.80
C ILE A 283 7.02 4.97 -4.17
N PRO A 284 8.12 4.92 -3.41
CA PRO A 284 9.38 5.56 -3.81
C PRO A 284 9.81 5.11 -5.21
N ARG A 285 10.35 6.04 -6.02
CA ARG A 285 10.78 5.74 -7.41
C ARG A 285 11.69 4.51 -7.51
N THR A 286 12.60 4.34 -6.56
CA THR A 286 13.52 3.18 -6.51
C THR A 286 12.79 1.86 -6.35
N LEU A 287 11.78 1.81 -5.47
CA LEU A 287 10.95 0.62 -5.29
C LEU A 287 10.02 0.40 -6.50
N GLN A 288 9.54 1.49 -7.11
CA GLN A 288 8.75 1.44 -8.34
C GLN A 288 9.54 0.80 -9.49
N MET A 289 10.79 1.20 -9.67
CA MET A 289 11.68 0.60 -10.70
C MET A 289 12.01 -0.87 -10.40
N SER A 290 12.16 -1.25 -9.14
CA SER A 290 12.40 -2.65 -8.74
C SER A 290 11.17 -3.54 -8.94
N LEU A 291 9.97 -2.97 -8.92
CA LEU A 291 8.70 -3.70 -9.17
C LEU A 291 8.33 -3.74 -10.66
N MET A 292 8.89 -2.85 -11.48
CA MET A 292 8.66 -2.84 -12.93
C MET A 292 9.19 -4.14 -13.56
N GLY A 293 8.28 -4.94 -14.08
CA GLY A 293 8.58 -6.25 -14.67
C GLY A 293 8.23 -7.45 -13.78
N ILE A 294 8.11 -7.25 -12.45
CA ILE A 294 7.70 -8.31 -11.51
C ILE A 294 6.20 -8.21 -11.20
N ARG A 295 5.65 -6.98 -11.15
CA ARG A 295 4.27 -6.69 -10.84
C ARG A 295 3.74 -5.57 -11.71
N GLY A 296 2.50 -5.67 -12.20
CA GLY A 296 1.82 -4.57 -12.89
C GLY A 296 1.63 -3.38 -11.95
N LEU A 297 1.88 -2.17 -12.45
CA LEU A 297 1.72 -0.94 -11.67
C LEU A 297 0.88 0.07 -12.46
N SER A 298 -0.24 0.47 -11.86
CA SER A 298 -1.07 1.59 -12.33
C SER A 298 -1.03 2.73 -11.34
N LYS A 299 -0.97 3.96 -11.81
CA LYS A 299 -0.85 5.14 -10.96
C LYS A 299 -1.89 6.19 -11.34
N ILE A 300 -2.61 6.68 -10.34
CA ILE A 300 -3.54 7.81 -10.47
C ILE A 300 -2.91 9.00 -9.77
N ASP A 301 -2.39 9.94 -10.54
CA ASP A 301 -1.76 11.17 -10.05
C ASP A 301 -2.70 12.37 -10.10
N THR A 302 -3.75 12.30 -10.93
CA THR A 302 -4.69 13.39 -11.14
C THR A 302 -5.90 13.25 -10.24
N PRO A 303 -6.19 14.23 -9.36
CA PRO A 303 -7.38 14.21 -8.53
C PRO A 303 -8.66 14.38 -9.37
N PRO A 304 -9.81 13.83 -8.94
CA PRO A 304 -11.11 14.14 -9.54
C PRO A 304 -11.42 15.64 -9.52
N LYS A 305 -12.16 16.14 -10.51
CA LYS A 305 -12.45 17.57 -10.68
C LYS A 305 -13.10 18.23 -9.45
N ASN A 306 -13.85 17.48 -8.64
CA ASN A 306 -14.57 18.00 -7.47
C ASN A 306 -13.79 17.87 -6.15
N ARG A 307 -12.52 17.43 -6.18
CA ARG A 307 -11.71 17.36 -4.98
C ARG A 307 -11.07 18.72 -4.69
N LEU A 308 -11.46 19.32 -3.58
CA LEU A 308 -10.80 20.53 -3.09
C LEU A 308 -9.39 20.20 -2.58
N PRO A 309 -8.37 20.99 -2.93
CA PRO A 309 -7.02 20.81 -2.41
C PRO A 309 -6.99 21.07 -0.90
N VAL A 310 -6.21 20.26 -0.19
CA VAL A 310 -5.91 20.51 1.23
C VAL A 310 -4.94 21.67 1.31
N GLN A 311 -5.35 22.75 1.99
CA GLN A 311 -4.45 23.86 2.28
C GLN A 311 -3.52 23.47 3.44
N THR A 312 -2.22 23.41 3.16
CA THR A 312 -1.21 23.07 4.16
C THR A 312 -0.51 24.32 4.63
N TYR A 313 -0.59 24.57 5.94
CA TYR A 313 0.15 25.67 6.59
C TYR A 313 1.31 25.09 7.37
N VAL A 314 2.49 25.65 7.18
CA VAL A 314 3.66 25.37 8.02
C VAL A 314 3.78 26.48 9.06
N CYS A 315 3.42 26.15 10.30
CA CYS A 315 3.58 27.06 11.42
C CYS A 315 4.86 26.72 12.21
N LEU A 316 5.56 27.73 12.69
CA LEU A 316 6.61 27.52 13.69
C LEU A 316 5.97 27.06 15.00
N LEU A 317 6.65 26.18 15.73
CA LEU A 317 6.14 25.51 16.94
C LEU A 317 5.59 26.48 18.02
N TYR A 318 6.00 27.73 17.98
CA TYR A 318 5.60 28.79 18.93
C TYR A 318 4.37 29.60 18.49
N THR A 319 3.88 29.40 17.27
CA THR A 319 2.75 30.15 16.68
C THR A 319 1.58 29.24 16.30
N SER A 320 1.61 27.96 16.69
CA SER A 320 0.48 27.07 16.48
C SER A 320 -0.65 27.49 17.43
N PRO A 321 -1.78 28.03 16.94
CA PRO A 321 -2.90 28.32 17.80
C PRO A 321 -3.40 27.01 18.41
N SER A 322 -3.63 27.03 19.71
CA SER A 322 -4.32 25.93 20.38
C SER A 322 -5.69 25.73 19.72
N PRO A 323 -6.23 24.50 19.62
CA PRO A 323 -7.61 24.29 19.19
C PRO A 323 -8.65 25.08 20.01
N ARG A 324 -8.26 25.64 21.14
CA ARG A 324 -9.09 26.53 21.98
C ARG A 324 -9.05 28.00 21.53
N ASP A 325 -8.12 28.37 20.66
CA ASP A 325 -7.98 29.76 20.18
C ASP A 325 -8.70 29.99 18.84
N CYS A 326 -9.42 28.99 18.35
CA CYS A 326 -10.23 29.01 17.12
C CYS A 326 -11.74 29.06 17.40
N SER A 327 -12.15 29.73 18.49
CA SER A 327 -13.56 30.01 18.80
C SER A 327 -13.97 31.40 18.32
#